data_ae0b53e3b04df7ce8d66a76d4d80b98f
#
_entry.id   ae0b53e3b04df7ce8d66a76d4d80b98f
#
_cell.length_a   1.000
_cell.length_b   1.000
_cell.length_c   1.000
_cell.angle_alpha   90.00
_cell.angle_beta   90.00
_cell.angle_gamma   90.00
#
_symmetry.space_group_name_H-M   'P 1'
#
loop_
_entity.id
_entity.type
_entity.pdbx_description
1 polymer ?
#
loop_
_entity_poly.entity_id
_entity_poly.type
_entity_poly.pdbx_seq_one_letter_code
_entity_poly.pdbx_strand_id
1 'polypeptide(L)'
;MKHWMTRHLGKAWMLGIFAFLYAPLAYLLLFSFNSTRQDAVFTGFSTRWYVALASDSRIVEGFWLSLKVAITSASLAAVLATFAAFVLVRYTRFAGRSVFSGMVSAPLVMPEVIIGLSLLLLMVALQRALGWPDRGMATIVLGHTLVGMAYGTVVVQSRLAEMNRSLEEAAMDLGARPWQVF
;
A
#
# COMPACT_ATOMS: atom_id res chain seq x y z
N MET A 1 -26.22 -20.33 -30.65
CA MET A 1 -26.31 -18.88 -30.90
C MET A 1 -26.33 -18.03 -29.61
N LYS A 2 -27.16 -18.34 -28.61
CA LYS A 2 -27.22 -17.53 -27.34
C LYS A 2 -25.89 -17.42 -26.59
N HIS A 3 -25.11 -18.48 -26.44
CA HIS A 3 -23.81 -18.48 -25.72
C HIS A 3 -22.73 -17.65 -26.41
N TRP A 4 -22.73 -17.55 -27.71
CA TRP A 4 -21.75 -16.73 -28.45
C TRP A 4 -22.07 -15.23 -28.26
N MET A 5 -23.33 -14.87 -28.30
CA MET A 5 -23.81 -13.51 -28.17
C MET A 5 -23.57 -12.94 -26.74
N THR A 6 -23.82 -13.74 -25.69
CA THR A 6 -23.55 -13.34 -24.30
C THR A 6 -22.06 -13.15 -24.02
N ARG A 7 -21.21 -13.97 -24.65
CA ARG A 7 -19.76 -13.86 -24.51
C ARG A 7 -19.19 -12.59 -25.16
N HIS A 8 -19.73 -12.18 -26.30
CA HIS A 8 -19.32 -10.94 -26.98
C HIS A 8 -19.86 -9.69 -26.28
N LEU A 9 -21.09 -9.74 -25.79
CA LEU A 9 -21.68 -8.68 -24.97
C LEU A 9 -20.91 -8.46 -23.67
N GLY A 10 -20.51 -9.53 -22.98
CA GLY A 10 -19.68 -9.42 -21.78
C GLY A 10 -18.31 -8.78 -22.04
N LYS A 11 -17.66 -9.16 -23.14
CA LYS A 11 -16.39 -8.54 -23.56
C LYS A 11 -16.56 -7.06 -23.94
N ALA A 12 -17.63 -6.73 -24.66
CA ALA A 12 -17.92 -5.35 -25.04
C ALA A 12 -18.19 -4.46 -23.80
N TRP A 13 -18.96 -4.96 -22.84
CA TRP A 13 -19.18 -4.30 -21.54
C TRP A 13 -17.85 -4.07 -20.80
N MET A 14 -17.04 -5.10 -20.68
CA MET A 14 -15.75 -5.02 -20.01
C MET A 14 -14.84 -3.98 -20.68
N LEU A 15 -14.75 -4.02 -22.02
CA LEU A 15 -13.97 -3.03 -22.78
C LEU A 15 -14.52 -1.61 -22.59
N GLY A 16 -15.84 -1.43 -22.57
CA GLY A 16 -16.49 -0.14 -22.32
C GLY A 16 -16.14 0.42 -20.93
N ILE A 17 -16.19 -0.42 -19.89
CA ILE A 17 -15.83 -0.03 -18.53
C ILE A 17 -14.34 0.37 -18.46
N PHE A 18 -13.45 -0.44 -19.02
CA PHE A 18 -12.03 -0.12 -19.05
C PHE A 18 -11.74 1.15 -19.85
N ALA A 19 -12.36 1.31 -21.01
CA ALA A 19 -12.22 2.53 -21.81
C ALA A 19 -12.68 3.77 -21.03
N PHE A 20 -13.81 3.69 -20.34
CA PHE A 20 -14.30 4.77 -19.48
C PHE A 20 -13.35 5.10 -18.33
N LEU A 21 -12.80 4.08 -17.66
CA LEU A 21 -11.87 4.27 -16.53
C LEU A 21 -10.51 4.81 -16.99
N TYR A 22 -10.01 4.33 -18.13
CA TYR A 22 -8.68 4.73 -18.62
C TYR A 22 -8.68 5.97 -19.51
N ALA A 23 -9.83 6.37 -20.06
CA ALA A 23 -9.92 7.57 -20.93
C ALA A 23 -9.38 8.84 -20.26
N PRO A 24 -9.75 9.18 -18.99
CA PRO A 24 -9.18 10.34 -18.31
C PRO A 24 -7.66 10.25 -18.12
N LEU A 25 -7.14 9.06 -17.83
CA LEU A 25 -5.70 8.84 -17.66
C LEU A 25 -4.97 8.99 -19.00
N ALA A 26 -5.53 8.42 -20.07
CA ALA A 26 -4.99 8.58 -21.42
C ALA A 26 -5.00 10.06 -21.84
N TYR A 27 -6.07 10.79 -21.52
CA TYR A 27 -6.15 12.23 -21.75
C TYR A 27 -5.03 12.97 -21.03
N LEU A 28 -4.87 12.75 -19.73
CA LEU A 28 -3.80 13.37 -18.93
C LEU A 28 -2.41 13.05 -19.49
N LEU A 29 -2.19 11.79 -19.89
CA LEU A 29 -0.94 11.35 -20.48
C LEU A 29 -0.65 12.08 -21.81
N LEU A 30 -1.62 12.18 -22.69
CA LEU A 30 -1.48 12.90 -23.96
C LEU A 30 -1.22 14.39 -23.74
N PHE A 31 -1.97 15.03 -22.84
CA PHE A 31 -1.84 16.46 -22.55
C PHE A 31 -0.58 16.79 -21.74
N SER A 32 0.07 15.82 -21.09
CA SER A 32 1.37 16.03 -20.47
C SER A 32 2.48 16.39 -21.49
N PHE A 33 2.26 16.05 -22.75
CA PHE A 33 3.15 16.42 -23.87
C PHE A 33 2.70 17.69 -24.60
N ASN A 34 1.65 18.38 -24.11
CA ASN A 34 1.19 19.61 -24.77
C ASN A 34 2.22 20.73 -24.62
N SER A 35 2.42 21.51 -25.70
CA SER A 35 3.37 22.59 -25.69
C SER A 35 2.92 23.81 -24.85
N THR A 36 1.63 23.96 -24.55
CA THR A 36 1.06 25.01 -23.71
C THR A 36 0.54 24.48 -22.38
N ARG A 37 0.38 25.37 -21.40
CA ARG A 37 -0.21 25.07 -20.09
C ARG A 37 -1.75 24.90 -20.13
N GLN A 38 -2.36 25.15 -21.27
CA GLN A 38 -3.82 25.08 -21.41
C GLN A 38 -4.24 23.64 -21.69
N ASP A 39 -5.11 23.11 -20.83
CA ASP A 39 -5.60 21.74 -20.91
C ASP A 39 -6.78 21.57 -21.87
N ALA A 40 -7.28 22.66 -22.46
CA ALA A 40 -8.44 22.65 -23.34
C ALA A 40 -8.11 22.34 -24.81
N VAL A 41 -6.88 22.68 -25.28
CA VAL A 41 -6.48 22.54 -26.68
C VAL A 41 -5.08 21.98 -26.78
N PHE A 42 -4.92 20.92 -27.57
CA PHE A 42 -3.61 20.37 -27.89
C PHE A 42 -2.94 21.24 -28.96
N THR A 43 -1.91 22.00 -28.58
CA THR A 43 -1.24 22.97 -29.44
C THR A 43 0.03 22.46 -30.10
N GLY A 44 0.52 21.28 -29.69
CA GLY A 44 1.70 20.65 -30.26
C GLY A 44 2.42 19.75 -29.25
N PHE A 45 3.25 18.84 -29.75
CA PHE A 45 4.04 17.93 -28.96
C PHE A 45 5.28 18.62 -28.38
N SER A 46 5.51 18.49 -27.07
CA SER A 46 6.69 19.02 -26.39
C SER A 46 7.02 18.23 -25.13
N THR A 47 8.30 18.00 -24.90
CA THR A 47 8.83 17.37 -23.68
C THR A 47 9.36 18.39 -22.67
N ARG A 48 9.17 19.69 -22.91
CA ARG A 48 9.74 20.76 -22.12
C ARG A 48 9.36 20.70 -20.62
N TRP A 49 8.15 20.23 -20.34
CA TRP A 49 7.67 20.10 -18.97
C TRP A 49 8.41 19.02 -18.18
N TYR A 50 8.84 17.94 -18.84
CA TYR A 50 9.65 16.90 -18.24
C TYR A 50 11.06 17.39 -17.93
N VAL A 51 11.63 18.23 -18.82
CA VAL A 51 12.92 18.86 -18.57
C VAL A 51 12.82 19.87 -17.43
N ALA A 52 11.77 20.69 -17.41
CA ALA A 52 11.51 21.64 -16.34
C ALA A 52 11.31 20.94 -14.99
N LEU A 53 10.57 19.81 -14.98
CA LEU A 53 10.37 18.97 -13.80
C LEU A 53 11.69 18.44 -13.25
N ALA A 54 12.55 17.91 -14.11
CA ALA A 54 13.85 17.34 -13.72
C ALA A 54 14.86 18.41 -13.24
N SER A 55 14.66 19.67 -13.63
CA SER A 55 15.50 20.80 -13.21
C SER A 55 14.98 21.57 -12.00
N ASP A 56 13.73 21.31 -11.56
CA ASP A 56 13.20 21.91 -10.32
C ASP A 56 13.68 21.14 -9.10
N SER A 57 14.63 21.73 -8.36
CA SER A 57 15.24 21.12 -7.17
C SER A 57 14.21 20.71 -6.12
N ARG A 58 13.15 21.50 -5.93
CA ARG A 58 12.10 21.21 -4.93
C ARG A 58 11.32 19.93 -5.28
N ILE A 59 11.05 19.74 -6.57
CA ILE A 59 10.33 18.53 -7.03
C ILE A 59 11.25 17.32 -6.93
N VAL A 60 12.50 17.45 -7.33
CA VAL A 60 13.49 16.38 -7.24
C VAL A 60 13.75 15.97 -5.78
N GLU A 61 13.92 16.95 -4.88
CA GLU A 61 14.07 16.69 -3.44
C GLU A 61 12.80 16.03 -2.86
N GLY A 62 11.61 16.51 -3.21
CA GLY A 62 10.34 15.90 -2.81
C GLY A 62 10.19 14.47 -3.31
N PHE A 63 10.61 14.18 -4.54
CA PHE A 63 10.63 12.82 -5.10
C PHE A 63 11.54 11.89 -4.29
N TRP A 64 12.76 12.31 -4.00
CA TRP A 64 13.71 11.52 -3.21
C TRP A 64 13.21 11.30 -1.78
N LEU A 65 12.61 12.32 -1.17
CA LEU A 65 11.98 12.18 0.15
C LEU A 65 10.85 11.16 0.12
N SER A 66 9.96 11.26 -0.86
CA SER A 66 8.85 10.31 -1.04
C SER A 66 9.34 8.89 -1.26
N LEU A 67 10.40 8.71 -2.06
CA LEU A 67 11.00 7.40 -2.29
C LEU A 67 11.60 6.79 -1.01
N LYS A 68 12.30 7.60 -0.21
CA LYS A 68 12.83 7.16 1.09
C LYS A 68 11.70 6.75 2.03
N VAL A 69 10.64 7.57 2.14
CA VAL A 69 9.46 7.25 2.95
C VAL A 69 8.82 5.95 2.47
N ALA A 70 8.61 5.79 1.16
CA ALA A 70 7.98 4.60 0.59
C ALA A 70 8.77 3.33 0.86
N ILE A 71 10.09 3.33 0.60
CA ILE A 71 10.94 2.16 0.82
C ILE A 71 10.99 1.79 2.31
N THR A 72 11.20 2.78 3.19
CA THR A 72 11.31 2.51 4.63
C THR A 72 9.99 2.02 5.21
N SER A 73 8.87 2.68 4.89
CA SER A 73 7.55 2.29 5.41
C SER A 73 7.09 0.94 4.85
N ALA A 74 7.30 0.68 3.55
CA ALA A 74 6.94 -0.60 2.94
C ALA A 74 7.74 -1.76 3.53
N SER A 75 9.06 -1.58 3.75
CA SER A 75 9.91 -2.60 4.36
C SER A 75 9.47 -2.90 5.80
N LEU A 76 9.24 -1.87 6.62
CA LEU A 76 8.76 -2.04 7.98
C LEU A 76 7.37 -2.68 8.01
N ALA A 77 6.46 -2.22 7.15
CA ALA A 77 5.12 -2.77 7.03
C ALA A 77 5.15 -4.25 6.64
N ALA A 78 5.98 -4.64 5.67
CA ALA A 78 6.12 -6.03 5.24
C ALA A 78 6.61 -6.94 6.37
N VAL A 79 7.63 -6.52 7.11
CA VAL A 79 8.15 -7.27 8.26
C VAL A 79 7.08 -7.42 9.34
N LEU A 80 6.47 -6.31 9.77
CA LEU A 80 5.46 -6.33 10.83
C LEU A 80 4.21 -7.12 10.40
N ALA A 81 3.77 -6.96 9.15
CA ALA A 81 2.65 -7.69 8.58
C ALA A 81 2.90 -9.21 8.57
N THR A 82 4.10 -9.62 8.20
CA THR A 82 4.48 -11.04 8.18
C THR A 82 4.42 -11.64 9.58
N PHE A 83 4.98 -10.97 10.59
CA PHE A 83 4.90 -11.43 11.97
C PHE A 83 3.47 -11.43 12.50
N ALA A 84 2.68 -10.38 12.23
CA ALA A 84 1.29 -10.33 12.65
C ALA A 84 0.45 -11.45 12.02
N ALA A 85 0.60 -11.67 10.72
CA ALA A 85 -0.08 -12.75 10.00
C ALA A 85 0.34 -14.11 10.53
N PHE A 86 1.63 -14.33 10.76
CA PHE A 86 2.14 -15.57 11.32
C PHE A 86 1.51 -15.88 12.69
N VAL A 87 1.50 -14.91 13.59
CA VAL A 87 0.87 -15.05 14.90
C VAL A 87 -0.61 -15.38 14.77
N LEU A 88 -1.35 -14.68 13.92
CA LEU A 88 -2.79 -14.87 13.74
C LEU A 88 -3.16 -16.23 13.12
N VAL A 89 -2.31 -16.78 12.24
CA VAL A 89 -2.55 -18.06 11.56
C VAL A 89 -2.07 -19.24 12.39
N ARG A 90 -0.87 -19.14 12.96
CA ARG A 90 -0.23 -20.28 13.66
C ARG A 90 -0.68 -20.42 15.11
N TYR A 91 -0.94 -19.29 15.78
CA TYR A 91 -1.41 -19.29 17.15
C TYR A 91 -2.91 -18.98 17.20
N THR A 92 -3.72 -20.05 17.11
CA THR A 92 -5.19 -19.92 17.07
C THR A 92 -5.81 -19.56 18.42
N ARG A 93 -5.10 -19.83 19.53
CA ARG A 93 -5.59 -19.62 20.91
C ARG A 93 -4.52 -18.97 21.78
N PHE A 94 -4.69 -17.67 22.10
CA PHE A 94 -3.91 -16.95 23.11
C PHE A 94 -4.76 -15.84 23.73
N ALA A 95 -4.42 -15.44 24.96
CA ALA A 95 -5.10 -14.35 25.63
C ALA A 95 -4.90 -13.03 24.87
N GLY A 96 -5.99 -12.31 24.57
CA GLY A 96 -5.93 -11.06 23.83
C GLY A 96 -5.93 -11.18 22.29
N ARG A 97 -6.08 -12.41 21.73
CA ARG A 97 -6.11 -12.61 20.26
C ARG A 97 -7.12 -11.72 19.54
N SER A 98 -8.33 -11.59 20.09
CA SER A 98 -9.38 -10.75 19.48
C SER A 98 -8.99 -9.26 19.48
N VAL A 99 -8.38 -8.79 20.57
CA VAL A 99 -7.88 -7.41 20.66
C VAL A 99 -6.75 -7.19 19.67
N PHE A 100 -5.78 -8.10 19.61
CA PHE A 100 -4.68 -8.02 18.66
C PHE A 100 -5.17 -8.02 17.19
N SER A 101 -6.07 -8.95 16.85
CA SER A 101 -6.67 -8.99 15.51
C SER A 101 -7.44 -7.69 15.20
N GLY A 102 -8.23 -7.19 16.15
CA GLY A 102 -8.95 -5.93 16.00
C GLY A 102 -8.02 -4.73 15.79
N MET A 103 -6.94 -4.63 16.57
CA MET A 103 -5.95 -3.55 16.42
C MET A 103 -5.24 -3.58 15.06
N VAL A 104 -4.85 -4.76 14.60
CA VAL A 104 -4.19 -4.94 13.29
C VAL A 104 -5.16 -4.61 12.15
N SER A 105 -6.45 -4.97 12.28
CA SER A 105 -7.45 -4.74 11.23
C SER A 105 -8.11 -3.37 11.30
N ALA A 106 -8.00 -2.65 12.41
CA ALA A 106 -8.64 -1.35 12.60
C ALA A 106 -8.36 -0.35 11.47
N PRO A 107 -7.11 -0.21 10.96
CA PRO A 107 -6.84 0.72 9.86
C PRO A 107 -7.58 0.41 8.55
N LEU A 108 -8.04 -0.83 8.35
CA LEU A 108 -8.78 -1.23 7.13
C LEU A 108 -10.24 -0.77 7.15
N VAL A 109 -10.79 -0.54 8.34
CA VAL A 109 -12.21 -0.21 8.53
C VAL A 109 -12.39 1.29 8.79
N MET A 110 -11.37 1.93 9.36
CA MET A 110 -11.44 3.36 9.68
C MET A 110 -11.15 4.22 8.44
N PRO A 111 -11.87 5.33 8.24
CA PRO A 111 -11.54 6.31 7.20
C PRO A 111 -10.10 6.82 7.36
N GLU A 112 -9.33 6.85 6.28
CA GLU A 112 -7.91 7.24 6.28
C GLU A 112 -7.66 8.62 6.91
N VAL A 113 -8.57 9.56 6.69
CA VAL A 113 -8.50 10.91 7.28
C VAL A 113 -8.55 10.85 8.80
N ILE A 114 -9.37 9.97 9.38
CA ILE A 114 -9.48 9.80 10.83
C ILE A 114 -8.19 9.20 11.39
N ILE A 115 -7.62 8.21 10.72
CA ILE A 115 -6.34 7.60 11.10
C ILE A 115 -5.24 8.67 11.08
N GLY A 116 -5.13 9.42 9.98
CA GLY A 116 -4.13 10.47 9.84
C GLY A 116 -4.24 11.56 10.92
N LEU A 117 -5.47 12.04 11.18
CA LEU A 117 -5.72 13.04 12.19
C LEU A 117 -5.42 12.53 13.61
N SER A 118 -5.87 11.30 13.93
CA SER A 118 -5.62 10.69 15.24
C SER A 118 -4.13 10.49 15.48
N LEU A 119 -3.40 10.04 14.48
CA LEU A 119 -1.96 9.88 14.57
C LEU A 119 -1.24 11.21 14.74
N LEU A 120 -1.67 12.25 14.02
CA LEU A 120 -1.13 13.61 14.17
C LEU A 120 -1.35 14.13 15.58
N LEU A 121 -2.57 14.00 16.12
CA LEU A 121 -2.89 14.43 17.48
C LEU A 121 -2.07 13.66 18.53
N LEU A 122 -1.91 12.34 18.34
CA LEU A 122 -1.07 11.52 19.20
C LEU A 122 0.39 12.00 19.17
N MET A 123 0.95 12.25 17.99
CA MET A 123 2.33 12.72 17.85
C MET A 123 2.52 14.09 18.50
N VAL A 124 1.55 15.00 18.32
CA VAL A 124 1.57 16.32 19.00
C VAL A 124 1.49 16.18 20.52
N ALA A 125 0.65 15.29 21.03
CA ALA A 125 0.53 15.05 22.46
C ALA A 125 1.82 14.46 23.06
N LEU A 126 2.43 13.48 22.38
CA LEU A 126 3.70 12.88 22.78
C LEU A 126 4.84 13.92 22.76
N GLN A 127 4.91 14.73 21.72
CA GLN A 127 5.92 15.79 21.63
C GLN A 127 5.80 16.81 22.76
N ARG A 128 4.56 17.17 23.15
CA ARG A 128 4.32 18.08 24.28
C ARG A 128 4.67 17.46 25.64
N ALA A 129 4.39 16.17 25.81
CA ALA A 129 4.59 15.47 27.07
C ALA A 129 6.04 15.00 27.28
N LEU A 130 6.68 14.51 26.22
CA LEU A 130 7.98 13.84 26.27
C LEU A 130 9.11 14.60 25.55
N GLY A 131 8.79 15.70 24.83
CA GLY A 131 9.73 16.39 23.95
C GLY A 131 10.08 15.63 22.67
N TRP A 132 9.45 14.49 22.38
CA TRP A 132 9.69 13.61 21.25
C TRP A 132 8.39 12.84 20.89
N PRO A 133 8.16 12.45 19.62
CA PRO A 133 8.98 12.66 18.42
C PRO A 133 8.76 14.04 17.77
N ASP A 134 9.79 14.52 17.06
CA ASP A 134 9.61 15.67 16.17
C ASP A 134 8.80 15.28 14.95
N ARG A 135 7.96 16.20 14.50
CA ARG A 135 7.17 16.03 13.28
C ARG A 135 8.07 16.08 12.07
N GLY A 136 8.08 15.02 11.30
CA GLY A 136 8.94 14.91 10.13
C GLY A 136 8.84 13.55 9.45
N MET A 137 9.88 13.14 8.76
CA MET A 137 9.93 11.89 8.02
C MET A 137 9.54 10.68 8.87
N ALA A 138 10.02 10.60 10.12
CA ALA A 138 9.75 9.46 11.01
C ALA A 138 8.25 9.30 11.31
N THR A 139 7.53 10.39 11.56
CA THR A 139 6.08 10.35 11.84
C THR A 139 5.29 9.97 10.59
N ILE A 140 5.73 10.40 9.40
CA ILE A 140 5.13 10.02 8.13
C ILE A 140 5.36 8.52 7.87
N VAL A 141 6.57 8.02 8.08
CA VAL A 141 6.91 6.59 7.95
C VAL A 141 6.06 5.74 8.89
N LEU A 142 5.88 6.15 10.15
CA LEU A 142 5.02 5.42 11.09
C LEU A 142 3.57 5.34 10.61
N GLY A 143 3.01 6.44 10.11
CA GLY A 143 1.65 6.46 9.57
C GLY A 143 1.47 5.52 8.38
N HIS A 144 2.37 5.57 7.42
CA HIS A 144 2.35 4.69 6.25
C HIS A 144 2.59 3.21 6.64
N THR A 145 3.48 2.96 7.60
CA THR A 145 3.74 1.62 8.12
C THR A 145 2.50 1.02 8.76
N LEU A 146 1.76 1.79 9.54
CA LEU A 146 0.53 1.34 10.21
C LEU A 146 -0.52 0.83 9.20
N VAL A 147 -0.80 1.63 8.18
CA VAL A 147 -1.76 1.28 7.13
C VAL A 147 -1.23 0.13 6.29
N GLY A 148 0.03 0.21 5.86
CA GLY A 148 0.69 -0.83 5.06
C GLY A 148 0.75 -2.18 5.78
N MET A 149 1.01 -2.19 7.10
CA MET A 149 1.00 -3.39 7.92
C MET A 149 -0.40 -4.05 7.94
N ALA A 150 -1.46 -3.26 8.07
CA ALA A 150 -2.82 -3.81 8.09
C ALA A 150 -3.17 -4.52 6.78
N TYR A 151 -2.93 -3.88 5.62
CA TYR A 151 -3.11 -4.50 4.30
C TYR A 151 -2.20 -5.71 4.11
N GLY A 152 -0.91 -5.57 4.42
CA GLY A 152 0.06 -6.64 4.31
C GLY A 152 -0.31 -7.86 5.14
N THR A 153 -0.82 -7.64 6.35
CA THR A 153 -1.25 -8.75 7.24
C THR A 153 -2.36 -9.57 6.59
N VAL A 154 -3.37 -8.95 6.00
CA VAL A 154 -4.47 -9.68 5.31
C VAL A 154 -3.93 -10.50 4.15
N VAL A 155 -3.05 -9.92 3.33
CA VAL A 155 -2.47 -10.61 2.17
C VAL A 155 -1.61 -11.80 2.61
N VAL A 156 -0.71 -11.61 3.58
CA VAL A 156 0.16 -12.68 4.07
C VAL A 156 -0.65 -13.74 4.82
N GLN A 157 -1.64 -13.32 5.62
CA GLN A 157 -2.52 -14.23 6.34
C GLN A 157 -3.30 -15.15 5.40
N SER A 158 -3.84 -14.64 4.29
CA SER A 158 -4.55 -15.47 3.31
C SER A 158 -3.63 -16.53 2.70
N ARG A 159 -2.40 -16.16 2.37
CA ARG A 159 -1.42 -17.11 1.81
C ARG A 159 -0.93 -18.13 2.81
N LEU A 160 -0.63 -17.72 4.04
CA LEU A 160 -0.22 -18.64 5.10
C LEU A 160 -1.33 -19.63 5.50
N ALA A 161 -2.60 -19.21 5.42
CA ALA A 161 -3.74 -20.09 5.71
C ALA A 161 -3.93 -21.19 4.64
N GLU A 162 -3.54 -20.92 3.39
CA GLU A 162 -3.58 -21.89 2.30
C GLU A 162 -2.41 -22.90 2.34
N MET A 163 -1.33 -22.58 3.04
CA MET A 163 -0.14 -23.45 3.13
C MET A 163 -0.42 -24.67 4.01
N ASN A 164 -0.09 -25.85 3.46
CA ASN A 164 -0.25 -27.10 4.18
C ASN A 164 0.79 -27.23 5.31
N ARG A 165 0.33 -27.39 6.54
CA ARG A 165 1.20 -27.59 7.71
C ARG A 165 2.07 -28.83 7.63
N SER A 166 1.66 -29.84 6.86
CA SER A 166 2.48 -31.05 6.67
C SER A 166 3.86 -30.77 6.06
N LEU A 167 4.02 -29.69 5.31
CA LEU A 167 5.32 -29.28 4.76
C LEU A 167 6.27 -28.81 5.88
N GLU A 168 5.73 -28.08 6.85
CA GLU A 168 6.49 -27.61 8.01
C GLU A 168 6.88 -28.79 8.93
N GLU A 169 5.93 -29.71 9.16
CA GLU A 169 6.15 -30.93 9.93
C GLU A 169 7.20 -31.81 9.28
N ALA A 170 7.10 -32.05 7.96
CA ALA A 170 8.09 -32.83 7.21
C ALA A 170 9.50 -32.22 7.26
N ALA A 171 9.61 -30.89 7.19
CA ALA A 171 10.89 -30.22 7.31
C ALA A 171 11.50 -30.36 8.71
N MET A 172 10.66 -30.31 9.78
CA MET A 172 11.09 -30.55 11.15
C MET A 172 11.51 -32.02 11.37
N ASP A 173 10.80 -32.98 10.78
CA ASP A 173 11.16 -34.41 10.82
C ASP A 173 12.52 -34.68 10.14
N LEU A 174 12.89 -33.88 9.14
CA LEU A 174 14.20 -33.89 8.51
C LEU A 174 15.28 -33.13 9.30
N GLY A 175 14.97 -32.65 10.51
CA GLY A 175 15.91 -32.01 11.42
C GLY A 175 16.00 -30.49 11.27
N ALA A 176 15.13 -29.83 10.47
CA ALA A 176 15.10 -28.38 10.38
C ALA A 176 14.61 -27.77 11.72
N ARG A 177 15.30 -26.72 12.15
CA ARG A 177 14.88 -25.96 13.35
C ARG A 177 13.65 -25.10 13.03
N PRO A 178 12.77 -24.77 14.01
CA PRO A 178 11.56 -23.99 13.77
C PRO A 178 11.78 -22.68 13.00
N TRP A 179 12.89 -21.99 13.23
CA TRP A 179 13.25 -20.75 12.51
C TRP A 179 13.77 -20.98 11.07
N GLN A 180 14.11 -22.23 10.71
CA GLN A 180 14.52 -22.59 9.34
C GLN A 180 13.32 -23.03 8.49
N VAL A 181 12.23 -23.39 9.15
CA VAL A 181 10.98 -23.78 8.50
C VAL A 181 10.12 -22.57 8.17
N PHE A 182 10.30 -21.46 8.87
CA PHE A 182 9.69 -20.16 8.61
C PHE A 182 10.55 -19.36 7.63
#